data_ea6bbfd8a633194a06d6370dd8912a98
#
_entry.id   ea6bbfd8a633194a06d6370dd8912a98
#
_cell.length_a   1.000
_cell.length_b   1.000
_cell.length_c   1.000
_cell.angle_alpha   90.00
_cell.angle_beta   90.00
_cell.angle_gamma   90.00
#
_symmetry.space_group_name_H-M   'P 1'
#
loop_
_entity.id
_entity.type
_entity.pdbx_description
1 polymer ?
#
loop_
_entity_poly.entity_id
_entity_poly.type
_entity_poly.pdbx_seq_one_letter_code
_entity_poly.pdbx_strand_id
1 'polypeptide(L)'
;MPMIERLSLEVFGDRLRQRRKAQQLSQQELAALMQIPQSWISELENAKRPHVEADTVYRFCRALGCTSDYLVGLTDDPTPTKRPRSRKTAPVA
;
A
#
# COMPACT_ATOMS: atom_id res chain seq x y z
N MET A 1 -9.70 24.84 13.86
CA MET A 1 -8.62 23.95 13.41
C MET A 1 -9.21 22.73 12.73
N PRO A 2 -8.76 22.42 11.55
CA PRO A 2 -9.32 21.26 10.87
C PRO A 2 -8.90 19.97 11.57
N MET A 3 -9.77 18.99 11.53
CA MET A 3 -9.48 17.69 12.07
C MET A 3 -8.74 16.88 11.03
N ILE A 4 -7.81 16.05 11.51
CA ILE A 4 -7.10 15.13 10.63
C ILE A 4 -8.03 13.94 10.38
N GLU A 5 -8.26 13.67 9.12
CA GLU A 5 -9.14 12.58 8.74
C GLU A 5 -8.47 11.24 8.94
N ARG A 6 -9.30 10.22 9.16
CA ARG A 6 -8.80 8.87 9.24
C ARG A 6 -8.44 8.36 7.85
N LEU A 7 -7.60 7.35 7.80
CA LEU A 7 -7.32 6.63 6.58
C LEU A 7 -8.63 6.12 5.96
N SER A 8 -8.78 6.35 4.66
CA SER A 8 -9.93 5.79 3.96
C SER A 8 -9.62 4.35 3.57
N LEU A 9 -10.33 3.43 4.19
CA LEU A 9 -10.14 2.02 3.89
C LEU A 9 -10.64 1.67 2.50
N GLU A 10 -11.62 2.41 1.99
CA GLU A 10 -12.10 2.22 0.63
C GLU A 10 -11.03 2.58 -0.39
N VAL A 11 -10.37 3.72 -0.18
CA VAL A 11 -9.29 4.13 -1.07
C VAL A 11 -8.15 3.14 -1.01
N PHE A 12 -7.77 2.74 0.21
CA PHE A 12 -6.69 1.79 0.39
C PHE A 12 -7.00 0.47 -0.34
N GLY A 13 -8.18 -0.06 -0.13
CA GLY A 13 -8.57 -1.33 -0.76
C GLY A 13 -8.64 -1.25 -2.27
N ASP A 14 -9.17 -0.14 -2.78
CA ASP A 14 -9.28 0.04 -4.22
C ASP A 14 -7.90 0.13 -4.86
N ARG A 15 -6.99 0.86 -4.23
CA ARG A 15 -5.65 1.02 -4.76
C ARG A 15 -4.84 -0.27 -4.65
N LEU A 16 -5.06 -1.00 -3.58
CA LEU A 16 -4.46 -2.32 -3.42
C LEU A 16 -4.87 -3.21 -4.59
N ARG A 17 -6.17 -3.23 -4.90
CA ARG A 17 -6.67 -4.03 -6.01
C ARG A 17 -6.08 -3.58 -7.34
N GLN A 18 -6.04 -2.28 -7.58
CA GLN A 18 -5.52 -1.75 -8.83
C GLN A 18 -4.07 -2.13 -9.04
N ARG A 19 -3.26 -2.01 -8.00
CA ARG A 19 -1.84 -2.36 -8.13
C ARG A 19 -1.65 -3.86 -8.29
N ARG A 20 -2.45 -4.64 -7.58
CA ARG A 20 -2.39 -6.09 -7.72
C ARG A 20 -2.65 -6.48 -9.17
N LYS A 21 -3.70 -5.91 -9.75
CA LYS A 21 -4.04 -6.23 -11.14
C LYS A 21 -2.99 -5.70 -12.11
N ALA A 22 -2.43 -4.54 -11.84
CA ALA A 22 -1.37 -3.99 -12.68
C ALA A 22 -0.15 -4.90 -12.69
N GLN A 23 0.10 -5.63 -11.59
CA GLN A 23 1.19 -6.58 -11.51
C GLN A 23 0.76 -7.97 -11.99
N GLN A 24 -0.48 -8.10 -12.46
CA GLN A 24 -1.01 -9.35 -12.98
C GLN A 24 -1.00 -10.47 -11.94
N LEU A 25 -1.30 -10.10 -10.70
CA LEU A 25 -1.35 -11.07 -9.61
C LEU A 25 -2.80 -11.35 -9.23
N SER A 26 -3.09 -12.63 -8.95
CA SER A 26 -4.36 -12.96 -8.34
C SER A 26 -4.30 -12.66 -6.85
N GLN A 27 -5.45 -12.69 -6.19
CA GLN A 27 -5.47 -12.53 -4.73
C GLN A 27 -4.68 -13.65 -4.07
N GLN A 28 -4.76 -14.87 -4.60
CA GLN A 28 -4.02 -15.99 -4.03
C GLN A 28 -2.52 -15.79 -4.19
N GLU A 29 -2.11 -15.29 -5.34
CA GLU A 29 -0.68 -15.06 -5.57
C GLU A 29 -0.13 -13.99 -4.66
N LEU A 30 -0.88 -12.90 -4.48
CA LEU A 30 -0.44 -11.85 -3.60
C LEU A 30 -0.39 -12.34 -2.15
N ALA A 31 -1.40 -13.12 -1.74
CA ALA A 31 -1.42 -13.67 -0.40
C ALA A 31 -0.21 -14.56 -0.15
N ALA A 32 0.17 -15.35 -1.15
CA ALA A 32 1.35 -16.21 -1.02
C ALA A 32 2.62 -15.39 -0.87
N LEU A 33 2.76 -14.31 -1.66
CA LEU A 33 3.91 -13.43 -1.53
C LEU A 33 3.97 -12.77 -0.17
N MET A 34 2.82 -12.42 0.37
CA MET A 34 2.74 -11.74 1.67
C MET A 34 2.75 -12.72 2.83
N GLN A 35 2.58 -14.00 2.55
CA GLN A 35 2.48 -15.04 3.58
C GLN A 35 1.33 -14.76 4.54
N ILE A 36 0.19 -14.37 3.99
CA ILE A 36 -1.02 -14.14 4.75
C ILE A 36 -2.17 -14.89 4.07
N PRO A 37 -3.28 -15.12 4.77
CA PRO A 37 -4.42 -15.80 4.15
C PRO A 37 -5.01 -14.96 3.02
N GLN A 38 -5.50 -15.63 1.97
CA GLN A 38 -6.16 -14.92 0.88
C GLN A 38 -7.36 -14.12 1.37
N SER A 39 -8.05 -14.61 2.39
CA SER A 39 -9.21 -13.91 2.92
C SER A 39 -8.84 -12.51 3.41
N TRP A 40 -7.61 -12.33 3.91
CA TRP A 40 -7.19 -11.00 4.34
C TRP A 40 -7.06 -10.06 3.14
N ILE A 41 -6.53 -10.56 2.02
CA ILE A 41 -6.43 -9.75 0.80
C ILE A 41 -7.84 -9.32 0.36
N SER A 42 -8.77 -10.28 0.33
CA SER A 42 -10.14 -9.98 -0.06
C SER A 42 -10.78 -8.96 0.86
N GLU A 43 -10.60 -9.12 2.17
CA GLU A 43 -11.18 -8.20 3.13
C GLU A 43 -10.58 -6.81 3.01
N LEU A 44 -9.28 -6.71 2.78
CA LEU A 44 -8.64 -5.41 2.63
C LEU A 44 -9.11 -4.72 1.35
N GLU A 45 -9.23 -5.47 0.25
CA GLU A 45 -9.67 -4.89 -1.02
C GLU A 45 -11.13 -4.45 -0.96
N ASN A 46 -11.91 -5.06 -0.10
CA ASN A 46 -13.32 -4.72 0.04
C ASN A 46 -13.61 -3.82 1.25
N ALA A 47 -12.57 -3.29 1.84
CA ALA A 47 -12.67 -2.36 2.97
C ALA A 47 -13.41 -2.97 4.17
N LYS A 48 -13.21 -4.25 4.39
CA LYS A 48 -13.90 -4.94 5.48
C LYS A 48 -13.08 -5.11 6.74
N ARG A 49 -11.80 -4.80 6.69
CA ARG A 49 -10.97 -4.85 7.88
C ARG A 49 -10.86 -3.43 8.45
N PRO A 50 -11.04 -3.28 9.76
CA PRO A 50 -11.06 -1.94 10.35
C PRO A 50 -9.69 -1.30 10.47
N HIS A 51 -8.63 -2.09 10.39
CA HIS A 51 -7.27 -1.58 10.57
C HIS A 51 -6.34 -2.22 9.57
N VAL A 52 -5.28 -1.49 9.23
CA VAL A 52 -4.17 -2.07 8.50
C VAL A 52 -2.90 -1.59 9.22
N GLU A 53 -2.01 -2.52 9.49
CA GLU A 53 -0.79 -2.18 10.21
C GLU A 53 0.24 -1.59 9.28
N ALA A 54 1.11 -0.74 9.84
CA ALA A 54 2.15 -0.11 9.04
C ALA A 54 3.06 -1.14 8.38
N ASP A 55 3.39 -2.20 9.09
CA ASP A 55 4.22 -3.26 8.52
C ASP A 55 3.56 -3.89 7.31
N THR A 56 2.25 -4.11 7.39
CA THR A 56 1.50 -4.69 6.28
C THR A 56 1.52 -3.75 5.08
N VAL A 57 1.34 -2.45 5.31
CA VAL A 57 1.41 -1.46 4.23
C VAL A 57 2.79 -1.49 3.57
N TYR A 58 3.84 -1.51 4.39
CA TYR A 58 5.20 -1.57 3.86
C TYR A 58 5.40 -2.79 2.96
N ARG A 59 4.94 -3.94 3.43
CA ARG A 59 5.11 -5.17 2.67
C ARG A 59 4.31 -5.15 1.37
N PHE A 60 3.11 -4.59 1.38
CA PHE A 60 2.36 -4.42 0.14
C PHE A 60 3.10 -3.52 -0.82
N CYS A 61 3.69 -2.43 -0.35
CA CYS A 61 4.45 -1.54 -1.22
C CYS A 61 5.59 -2.27 -1.87
N ARG A 62 6.29 -3.12 -1.12
CA ARG A 62 7.39 -3.89 -1.68
C ARG A 62 6.89 -4.91 -2.69
N ALA A 63 5.79 -5.58 -2.40
CA ALA A 63 5.25 -6.60 -3.29
C ALA A 63 4.67 -6.01 -4.56
N LEU A 64 4.06 -4.83 -4.45
CA LEU A 64 3.31 -4.25 -5.56
C LEU A 64 4.05 -3.13 -6.29
N GLY A 65 5.23 -2.77 -5.82
CA GLY A 65 6.05 -1.76 -6.50
C GLY A 65 5.42 -0.39 -6.48
N CYS A 66 4.79 0.00 -5.38
CA CYS A 66 4.21 1.32 -5.25
C CYS A 66 4.58 1.94 -3.91
N THR A 67 4.23 3.20 -3.73
CA THR A 67 4.54 3.89 -2.48
C THR A 67 3.40 3.75 -1.48
N SER A 68 3.73 3.90 -0.20
CA SER A 68 2.70 3.92 0.83
C SER A 68 1.81 5.14 0.66
N ASP A 69 2.37 6.26 0.21
CA ASP A 69 1.57 7.47 -0.03
C ASP A 69 0.45 7.20 -1.03
N TYR A 70 0.74 6.43 -2.06
CA TYR A 70 -0.29 6.08 -3.02
C TYR A 70 -1.37 5.20 -2.38
N LEU A 71 -0.96 4.18 -1.65
CA LEU A 71 -1.92 3.25 -1.06
C LEU A 71 -2.83 3.92 -0.05
N VAL A 72 -2.31 4.88 0.71
CA VAL A 72 -3.13 5.54 1.72
C VAL A 72 -3.84 6.78 1.20
N GLY A 73 -3.66 7.11 -0.08
CA GLY A 73 -4.43 8.18 -0.69
C GLY A 73 -3.81 9.56 -0.63
N LEU A 74 -2.53 9.66 -0.27
CA LEU A 74 -1.86 10.95 -0.20
C LEU A 74 -1.37 11.44 -1.57
N THR A 75 -1.28 10.56 -2.54
CA THR A 75 -0.93 10.92 -3.90
C THR A 75 -1.67 9.98 -4.85
N ASP A 76 -1.88 10.42 -6.08
CA ASP A 76 -2.49 9.58 -7.11
C ASP A 76 -1.46 8.85 -7.96
N ASP A 77 -0.17 9.10 -7.71
CA ASP A 77 0.89 8.51 -8.49
C ASP A 77 1.50 7.34 -7.74
N PRO A 78 1.36 6.11 -8.25
CA PRO A 78 1.89 4.95 -7.54
C PRO A 78 3.39 4.80 -7.63
N THR A 79 4.05 5.51 -8.55
CA THR A 79 5.46 5.29 -8.77
C THR A 79 6.31 5.90 -7.67
N PRO A 80 7.40 5.25 -7.29
CA PRO A 80 8.30 5.84 -6.31
C PRO A 80 8.86 7.16 -6.82
N THR A 81 8.99 8.11 -5.91
CA THR A 81 9.52 9.39 -6.30
C THR A 81 10.99 9.25 -6.59
N LYS A 82 11.45 10.02 -7.58
CA LYS A 82 12.83 9.99 -7.92
C LYS A 82 13.62 11.06 -7.29
N ARG A 83 13.09 11.71 -6.31
CA ARG A 83 13.81 12.76 -5.68
C ARG A 83 15.10 12.28 -5.16
N PRO A 84 16.13 13.09 -5.29
CA PRO A 84 17.45 12.70 -4.83
C PRO A 84 17.61 12.80 -3.35
N ARG A 85 16.55 12.81 -2.62
CA ARG A 85 16.58 12.90 -1.26
C ARG A 85 17.35 11.91 -0.63
N SER A 86 17.43 10.95 -1.28
CA SER A 86 18.18 9.97 -0.67
C SER A 86 19.50 10.46 -0.33
N ARG A 87 19.81 11.39 -0.90
CA ARG A 87 20.95 11.75 -0.56
C ARG A 87 20.99 12.19 0.66
N LYS A 88 20.35 12.50 1.02
CA LYS A 88 20.39 12.86 2.04
C LYS A 88 20.57 12.12 2.95
N THR A 89 20.51 11.63 3.03
CA THR A 89 20.63 10.94 3.89
C THR A 89 21.73 10.59 4.09
N ALA A 90 22.12 10.69 3.87
CA ALA A 90 22.99 10.33 4.09
C ALA A 90 23.70 10.66 4.65
N PRO A 91 24.06 10.79 4.93
CA PRO A 91 24.72 10.91 5.43
C PRO A 91 25.03 10.94 6.20
N VAL A 92 25.01 11.04 6.51
CA VAL A 92 25.33 11.13 7.19
C VAL A 92 25.91 10.80 7.61
N ALA A 93 26.17 10.77 7.83
CA ALA A 93 26.75 10.53 8.37
C ALA A 93 27.40 10.79 8.63
#